data_5bc77121080f9df80288c7316840a75e
#
_entry.id   5bc77121080f9df80288c7316840a75e
#
_cell.length_a   1.000
_cell.length_b   1.000
_cell.length_c   1.000
_cell.angle_alpha   90.00
_cell.angle_beta   90.00
_cell.angle_gamma   90.00
#
_symmetry.space_group_name_H-M   'P 1'
#
loop_
_entity.id
_entity.type
_entity.pdbx_description
1 polymer ?
#
loop_
_entity_poly.entity_id
_entity_poly.type
_entity_poly.pdbx_seq_one_letter_code
_entity_poly.pdbx_strand_id
1 'polypeptide(L)'
;MNPVHQGGCHCGRLRYEISGPLRDIAHCHCSICRRVSGGLVTTWITLPHSSFRWLAGTPARYDSSSSCARYFCADCGAHLALITHLSPESI
;
A
#
# COMPACT_ATOMS: atom_id res chain seq x y z
N MET A 1 -15.55 -19.62 -1.30
CA MET A 1 -14.67 -19.04 -0.25
C MET A 1 -13.69 -18.08 -0.91
N ASN A 2 -13.63 -16.84 -0.42
CA ASN A 2 -12.69 -15.88 -0.97
C ASN A 2 -11.28 -16.16 -0.45
N PRO A 3 -10.25 -16.06 -1.32
CA PRO A 3 -8.89 -16.18 -0.86
C PRO A 3 -8.53 -15.03 0.11
N VAL A 4 -7.69 -15.33 1.08
CA VAL A 4 -7.20 -14.37 2.07
C VAL A 4 -5.68 -14.34 2.02
N HIS A 5 -5.13 -13.15 1.88
CA HIS A 5 -3.69 -12.93 1.84
C HIS A 5 -3.30 -12.03 3.01
N GLN A 6 -2.19 -12.34 3.65
CA GLN A 6 -1.65 -11.51 4.72
C GLN A 6 -0.26 -11.03 4.37
N GLY A 7 0.06 -9.84 4.81
CA GLY A 7 1.36 -9.26 4.61
C GLY A 7 1.68 -8.25 5.69
N GLY A 8 2.78 -7.54 5.52
CA GLY A 8 3.18 -6.53 6.47
C GLY A 8 4.55 -5.94 6.14
N CYS A 9 5.06 -5.13 7.06
CA CYS A 9 6.35 -4.51 6.91
C CYS A 9 7.48 -5.47 7.29
N HIS A 10 8.70 -5.07 7.00
CA HIS A 10 9.88 -5.89 7.28
C HIS A 10 10.06 -6.19 8.78
N CYS A 11 9.84 -5.20 9.66
CA CYS A 11 10.00 -5.41 11.09
C CYS A 11 8.83 -6.14 11.75
N GLY A 12 7.72 -6.33 11.04
CA GLY A 12 6.56 -7.06 11.52
C GLY A 12 5.57 -6.27 12.38
N ARG A 13 5.83 -5.01 12.66
CA ARG A 13 4.93 -4.19 13.49
C ARG A 13 3.63 -3.84 12.79
N LEU A 14 3.67 -3.68 11.46
CA LEU A 14 2.48 -3.44 10.66
C LEU A 14 2.08 -4.73 9.96
N ARG A 15 0.83 -5.10 10.12
CA ARG A 15 0.27 -6.29 9.46
C ARG A 15 -1.05 -5.94 8.80
N TYR A 16 -1.32 -6.55 7.66
CA TYR A 16 -2.57 -6.33 6.94
C TYR A 16 -3.11 -7.63 6.36
N GLU A 17 -4.38 -7.58 5.98
CA GLU A 17 -5.08 -8.69 5.34
C GLU A 17 -5.81 -8.19 4.11
N ILE A 18 -5.75 -8.98 3.05
CA ILE A 18 -6.45 -8.73 1.80
C ILE A 18 -7.40 -9.88 1.56
N SER A 19 -8.69 -9.58 1.39
CA SER A 19 -9.73 -10.56 1.08
C SER A 19 -10.07 -10.51 -0.40
N GLY A 20 -10.24 -11.67 -1.02
CA GLY A 20 -10.64 -11.78 -2.41
C GLY A 20 -9.46 -11.95 -3.36
N PRO A 21 -9.75 -12.07 -4.66
CA PRO A 21 -8.71 -12.30 -5.66
C PRO A 21 -7.82 -11.07 -5.83
N LEU A 22 -6.53 -11.28 -6.09
CA LEU A 22 -5.60 -10.21 -6.42
C LEU A 22 -5.76 -9.88 -7.90
N ARG A 23 -6.09 -8.61 -8.18
CA ARG A 23 -6.31 -8.09 -9.54
C ARG A 23 -5.61 -6.74 -9.66
N ASP A 24 -5.59 -6.21 -10.89
CA ASP A 24 -5.06 -4.87 -11.18
C ASP A 24 -3.64 -4.69 -10.64
N ILE A 25 -2.79 -5.67 -10.92
CA ILE A 25 -1.38 -5.62 -10.55
C ILE A 25 -0.66 -4.80 -11.62
N ALA A 26 0.06 -3.76 -11.20
CA ALA A 26 0.74 -2.86 -12.11
C ALA A 26 2.09 -2.43 -11.56
N HIS A 27 3.01 -2.11 -12.47
CA HIS A 27 4.29 -1.50 -12.14
C HIS A 27 4.19 0.01 -12.30
N CYS A 28 4.64 0.75 -11.30
CA CYS A 28 4.67 2.20 -11.34
C CYS A 28 6.11 2.70 -11.48
N HIS A 29 6.38 3.42 -12.56
CA HIS A 29 7.69 4.00 -12.88
C HIS A 29 7.73 5.50 -12.62
N CYS A 30 6.70 6.11 -12.05
CA CYS A 30 6.65 7.55 -11.88
C CYS A 30 7.78 8.04 -10.95
N SER A 31 8.15 9.32 -11.10
CA SER A 31 9.26 9.88 -10.34
C SER A 31 9.03 9.83 -8.84
N ILE A 32 7.79 9.98 -8.38
CA ILE A 32 7.46 9.94 -6.97
C ILE A 32 7.66 8.52 -6.42
N CYS A 33 7.13 7.49 -7.11
CA CYS A 33 7.30 6.11 -6.68
C CYS A 33 8.78 5.71 -6.61
N ARG A 34 9.58 6.13 -7.61
CA ARG A 34 11.01 5.84 -7.63
C ARG A 34 11.75 6.53 -6.50
N ARG A 35 11.39 7.77 -6.18
CA ARG A 35 12.04 8.53 -5.11
C ARG A 35 11.71 8.01 -3.72
N VAL A 36 10.43 7.71 -3.47
CA VAL A 36 10.01 7.26 -2.14
C VAL A 36 10.44 5.82 -1.85
N SER A 37 10.55 4.97 -2.87
CA SER A 37 10.96 3.58 -2.70
C SER A 37 12.46 3.37 -2.85
N GLY A 38 13.14 4.27 -3.55
CA GLY A 38 14.55 4.11 -3.89
C GLY A 38 14.81 3.08 -4.98
N GLY A 39 13.76 2.55 -5.59
CA GLY A 39 13.85 1.53 -6.64
C GLY A 39 13.56 2.08 -8.01
N LEU A 40 13.74 1.25 -9.03
CA LEU A 40 13.45 1.60 -10.42
C LEU A 40 11.96 1.56 -10.71
N VAL A 41 11.22 0.75 -9.97
CA VAL A 41 9.79 0.53 -10.17
C VAL A 41 9.17 0.07 -8.85
N THR A 42 7.90 0.39 -8.67
CA THR A 42 7.10 -0.13 -7.56
C THR A 42 5.94 -0.91 -8.14
N THR A 43 5.72 -2.14 -7.66
CA THR A 43 4.60 -2.96 -8.09
C THR A 43 3.44 -2.76 -7.13
N TRP A 44 2.29 -2.39 -7.66
CA TRP A 44 1.08 -2.10 -6.88
C TRP A 44 -0.04 -3.06 -7.25
N ILE A 45 -0.84 -3.40 -6.25
CA ILE A 45 -2.11 -4.10 -6.41
C ILE A 45 -3.19 -3.14 -5.98
N THR A 46 -4.17 -2.87 -6.86
CA THR A 46 -5.28 -1.97 -6.56
C THR A 46 -6.47 -2.79 -6.06
N LEU A 47 -7.02 -2.38 -4.92
CA LEU A 47 -8.09 -3.11 -4.24
C LEU A 47 -9.19 -2.14 -3.81
N PRO A 48 -10.46 -2.60 -3.74
CA PRO A 48 -11.47 -1.86 -3.00
C PRO A 48 -11.10 -1.79 -1.52
N HIS A 49 -11.45 -0.70 -0.85
CA HIS A 49 -11.19 -0.57 0.59
C HIS A 49 -11.79 -1.72 1.40
N SER A 50 -12.94 -2.24 0.98
CA SER A 50 -13.59 -3.36 1.66
C SER A 50 -12.78 -4.65 1.63
N SER A 51 -11.81 -4.76 0.72
CA SER A 51 -10.94 -5.93 0.60
C SER A 51 -9.66 -5.81 1.41
N PHE A 52 -9.38 -4.65 1.98
CA PHE A 52 -8.14 -4.39 2.71
C PHE A 52 -8.43 -4.03 4.17
N ARG A 53 -7.63 -4.59 5.08
CA ARG A 53 -7.79 -4.33 6.51
C ARG A 53 -6.42 -4.34 7.19
N TRP A 54 -6.15 -3.31 7.99
CA TRP A 54 -5.00 -3.32 8.89
C TRP A 54 -5.28 -4.27 10.05
N LEU A 55 -4.37 -5.21 10.31
CA LEU A 55 -4.52 -6.16 11.42
C LEU A 55 -3.76 -5.72 12.67
N ALA A 56 -2.65 -5.06 12.51
CA ALA A 56 -1.81 -4.64 13.64
C ALA A 56 -1.03 -3.38 13.29
N GLY A 57 -0.85 -2.53 14.29
CA GLY A 57 -0.06 -1.32 14.18
C GLY A 57 -0.79 -0.17 13.49
N THR A 58 -0.19 1.01 13.58
CA THR A 58 -0.69 2.22 12.92
C THR A 58 0.39 2.70 11.95
N PRO A 59 0.11 2.72 10.65
CA PRO A 59 1.10 3.18 9.67
C PRO A 59 1.32 4.70 9.77
N ALA A 60 2.52 5.13 9.42
CA ALA A 60 2.80 6.54 9.21
C ALA A 60 2.25 6.96 7.85
N ARG A 61 1.88 8.22 7.73
CA ARG A 61 1.32 8.78 6.51
C ARG A 61 2.24 9.87 5.94
N TYR A 62 2.44 9.80 4.64
CA TYR A 62 3.12 10.84 3.89
C TYR A 62 2.26 11.30 2.73
N ASP A 63 1.90 12.57 2.71
CA ASP A 63 1.16 13.16 1.59
C ASP A 63 2.18 13.51 0.51
N SER A 64 2.39 12.60 -0.43
CA SER A 64 3.39 12.74 -1.47
C SER A 64 3.01 13.77 -2.53
N SER A 65 1.71 14.07 -2.61
CA SER A 65 1.17 15.14 -3.46
C SER A 65 -0.18 15.57 -2.88
N SER A 66 -0.80 16.61 -3.47
CA SER A 66 -2.11 17.06 -3.05
C SER A 66 -3.21 16.01 -3.27
N SER A 67 -2.94 15.00 -4.10
CA SER A 67 -3.94 14.00 -4.47
C SER A 67 -3.59 12.59 -3.99
N CYS A 68 -2.49 12.40 -3.26
CA CYS A 68 -2.00 11.07 -2.95
C CYS A 68 -1.42 10.99 -1.54
N ALA A 69 -1.90 10.03 -0.76
CA ALA A 69 -1.36 9.71 0.56
C ALA A 69 -0.69 8.33 0.52
N ARG A 70 0.50 8.24 1.09
CA ARG A 70 1.28 7.00 1.16
C ARG A 70 1.43 6.57 2.61
N TYR A 71 1.32 5.28 2.84
CA TYR A 71 1.39 4.70 4.18
C TYR A 71 2.61 3.79 4.28
N PHE A 72 3.36 3.96 5.35
CA PHE A 72 4.62 3.23 5.53
C PHE A 72 4.86 2.94 7.01
N CYS A 73 5.81 2.04 7.28
CA CYS A 73 6.24 1.77 8.64
C CYS A 73 7.28 2.80 9.07
N ALA A 74 7.00 3.52 10.15
CA ALA A 74 7.94 4.51 10.67
C ALA A 74 9.19 3.87 11.27
N ASP A 75 9.14 2.59 11.63
CA ASP A 75 10.26 1.90 12.28
C ASP A 75 11.22 1.28 11.27
N CYS A 76 10.73 0.67 10.20
CA CYS A 76 11.60 0.03 9.20
C CYS A 76 11.56 0.67 7.82
N GLY A 77 10.66 1.63 7.60
CA GLY A 77 10.58 2.37 6.34
C GLY A 77 9.87 1.67 5.20
N ALA A 78 9.33 0.46 5.42
CA ALA A 78 8.65 -0.28 4.36
C ALA A 78 7.38 0.43 3.91
N HIS A 79 7.21 0.58 2.59
CA HIS A 79 5.99 1.11 2.00
C HIS A 79 4.94 0.01 1.92
N LEU A 80 3.69 0.35 2.29
CA LEU A 80 2.63 -0.65 2.41
C LEU A 80 1.40 -0.33 1.58
N ALA A 81 0.97 0.93 1.53
CA ALA A 81 -0.27 1.29 0.88
C ALA A 81 -0.24 2.70 0.32
N LEU A 82 -1.16 2.96 -0.59
CA LEU A 82 -1.31 4.24 -1.27
C LEU A 82 -2.79 4.50 -1.48
N ILE A 83 -3.25 5.69 -1.11
CA ILE A 83 -4.60 6.14 -1.40
C ILE A 83 -4.51 7.40 -2.25
N THR A 84 -5.22 7.42 -3.36
CA THR A 84 -5.22 8.55 -4.28
C THR A 84 -6.64 9.10 -4.46
N HIS A 85 -6.75 10.40 -4.69
CA HIS A 85 -8.04 11.03 -4.98
C HIS A 85 -8.62 10.61 -6.33
N LEU A 86 -7.81 10.03 -7.21
CA LEU A 86 -8.30 9.49 -8.48
C LEU A 86 -9.16 8.25 -8.28
N SER A 87 -8.92 7.50 -7.20
CA SER A 87 -9.70 6.32 -6.81
C SER A 87 -9.82 6.29 -5.28
N PRO A 88 -10.59 7.21 -4.68
CA PRO A 88 -10.63 7.29 -3.21
C PRO A 88 -11.25 6.07 -2.53
N GLU A 89 -12.01 5.26 -3.27
CA GLU A 89 -12.59 4.01 -2.79
C GLU A 89 -11.63 2.82 -2.88
N SER A 90 -10.42 3.04 -3.42
CA SER A 90 -9.42 1.98 -3.59
C SER A 90 -8.18 2.24 -2.73
N ILE A 91 -7.47 1.14 -2.43
CA ILE A 91 -6.24 1.19 -1.65
C ILE A 91 -5.19 0.23 -2.23
#